data_b3eb6edd82a47b1bbdbebd5f9f071adc
#
_entry.id   b3eb6edd82a47b1bbdbebd5f9f071adc
#
_cell.length_a   1.000
_cell.length_b   1.000
_cell.length_c   1.000
_cell.angle_alpha   90.00
_cell.angle_beta   90.00
_cell.angle_gamma   90.00
#
_symmetry.space_group_name_H-M   'P 1'
#
loop_
_entity.id
_entity.type
_entity.pdbx_description
1 polymer ?
#
loop_
_entity_poly.entity_id
_entity_poly.type
_entity_poly.pdbx_seq_one_letter_code
_entity_poly.pdbx_strand_id
1 'polypeptide(L)'
;YFAYDYWVLKLNSTGAILSQNTIGGDEDDEPFEIELLPDGYLIGGFSTSPFTGDLWQATNSLDFWLIKLNDDLNIVWQYIIGGNSTDRYCSFDLNDSGEIVIGGESESIVSGDKTEACYVVGKSDYWALKLAPEDCIPQPLYTDFDHDTYGTNDGVTYWNACVGTSYASLFTTDCNDNNDLINPGQIDICDGFDNNCSGDIDEDIVDCNPGPGIEFQNTIGGYRDDYLQTIANTSDGGHILGG
;
A
#
# COMPACT_ATOMS: atom_id res chain seq x y z
N TYR A 1 8.38 -25.13 -21.14
CA TYR A 1 7.08 -25.23 -20.46
C TYR A 1 6.30 -24.00 -20.87
N PHE A 2 5.04 -24.16 -21.27
CA PHE A 2 4.11 -23.06 -21.51
C PHE A 2 3.21 -23.03 -20.28
N ALA A 3 3.27 -21.96 -19.49
CA ALA A 3 2.35 -21.70 -18.41
C ALA A 3 0.99 -21.28 -18.97
N TYR A 4 -0.07 -21.52 -18.21
CA TYR A 4 -1.41 -21.06 -18.53
C TYR A 4 -1.70 -19.81 -17.71
N ASP A 5 -2.29 -18.78 -18.34
CA ASP A 5 -2.72 -17.55 -17.67
C ASP A 5 -4.23 -17.35 -17.83
N TYR A 6 -4.84 -16.55 -16.98
CA TYR A 6 -6.21 -16.09 -17.15
C TYR A 6 -6.30 -15.23 -18.40
N TRP A 7 -7.01 -15.67 -19.42
CA TRP A 7 -7.32 -14.83 -20.56
C TRP A 7 -8.76 -14.32 -20.46
N VAL A 8 -8.93 -13.05 -20.13
CA VAL A 8 -10.21 -12.39 -19.90
C VAL A 8 -10.60 -11.59 -21.14
N LEU A 9 -11.83 -11.80 -21.62
CA LEU A 9 -12.37 -11.16 -22.83
C LEU A 9 -13.69 -10.46 -22.52
N LYS A 10 -13.81 -9.19 -22.87
CA LYS A 10 -15.09 -8.47 -22.93
C LYS A 10 -15.59 -8.43 -24.36
N LEU A 11 -16.77 -8.99 -24.60
CA LEU A 11 -17.38 -9.08 -25.92
C LEU A 11 -18.61 -8.17 -25.99
N ASN A 12 -18.91 -7.65 -27.18
CA ASN A 12 -20.19 -7.01 -27.44
C ASN A 12 -21.28 -8.07 -27.76
N SER A 13 -22.54 -7.63 -27.97
CA SER A 13 -23.68 -8.50 -28.26
C SER A 13 -23.58 -9.28 -29.59
N THR A 14 -22.63 -8.92 -30.46
CA THR A 14 -22.37 -9.62 -31.73
C THR A 14 -21.16 -10.55 -31.65
N GLY A 15 -20.51 -10.67 -30.46
CA GLY A 15 -19.34 -11.51 -30.22
C GLY A 15 -18.02 -10.89 -30.62
N ALA A 16 -17.97 -9.58 -30.94
CA ALA A 16 -16.71 -8.90 -31.23
C ALA A 16 -16.01 -8.51 -29.91
N ILE A 17 -14.69 -8.69 -29.86
CA ILE A 17 -13.87 -8.34 -28.72
C ILE A 17 -13.85 -6.82 -28.55
N LEU A 18 -14.25 -6.33 -27.38
CA LEU A 18 -14.18 -4.93 -26.96
C LEU A 18 -12.89 -4.64 -26.20
N SER A 19 -12.51 -5.51 -25.28
CA SER A 19 -11.27 -5.47 -24.52
C SER A 19 -10.83 -6.88 -24.16
N GLN A 20 -9.55 -7.03 -23.84
CA GLN A 20 -8.97 -8.28 -23.37
C GLN A 20 -7.79 -7.99 -22.45
N ASN A 21 -7.55 -8.91 -21.52
CA ASN A 21 -6.39 -8.91 -20.66
C ASN A 21 -5.91 -10.34 -20.44
N THR A 22 -4.59 -10.52 -20.27
CA THR A 22 -3.98 -11.77 -19.84
C THR A 22 -3.39 -11.51 -18.47
N ILE A 23 -3.75 -12.32 -17.48
CA ILE A 23 -3.44 -12.11 -16.07
C ILE A 23 -2.84 -13.40 -15.53
N GLY A 24 -1.60 -13.34 -15.05
CA GLY A 24 -0.88 -14.50 -14.54
C GLY A 24 0.55 -14.21 -14.16
N GLY A 25 1.28 -15.27 -13.81
CA GLY A 25 2.68 -15.25 -13.44
C GLY A 25 3.54 -16.16 -14.32
N ASP A 26 4.60 -16.73 -13.74
CA ASP A 26 5.54 -17.57 -14.49
C ASP A 26 5.12 -19.04 -14.57
N GLU A 27 4.13 -19.48 -13.80
CA GLU A 27 3.63 -20.85 -13.73
C GLU A 27 2.13 -20.91 -14.08
N ASP A 28 1.44 -22.01 -13.81
CA ASP A 28 0.06 -22.22 -14.21
C ASP A 28 -0.94 -21.41 -13.35
N ASP A 29 -1.77 -20.64 -14.03
CA ASP A 29 -2.86 -19.84 -13.50
C ASP A 29 -4.15 -20.16 -14.27
N GLU A 30 -5.17 -20.74 -13.63
CA GLU A 30 -6.39 -21.18 -14.31
C GLU A 30 -7.65 -20.59 -13.67
N PRO A 31 -8.49 -19.85 -14.44
CA PRO A 31 -9.79 -19.34 -13.98
C PRO A 31 -10.86 -20.43 -14.09
N PHE A 32 -11.78 -20.48 -13.13
CA PHE A 32 -12.93 -21.41 -13.15
C PHE A 32 -14.26 -20.71 -13.18
N GLU A 33 -14.37 -19.53 -12.60
CA GLU A 33 -15.63 -18.83 -12.42
C GLU A 33 -15.46 -17.33 -12.57
N ILE A 34 -16.47 -16.68 -13.13
CA ILE A 34 -16.55 -15.22 -13.24
C ILE A 34 -17.95 -14.75 -12.89
N GLU A 35 -18.04 -13.72 -12.05
CA GLU A 35 -19.30 -13.08 -11.66
C GLU A 35 -19.26 -11.59 -12.00
N LEU A 36 -20.42 -11.07 -12.47
CA LEU A 36 -20.58 -9.65 -12.78
C LEU A 36 -20.90 -8.86 -11.49
N LEU A 37 -20.09 -7.87 -11.20
CA LEU A 37 -20.33 -6.91 -10.12
C LEU A 37 -20.88 -5.58 -10.66
N PRO A 38 -21.46 -4.72 -9.81
CA PRO A 38 -21.92 -3.39 -10.21
C PRO A 38 -20.82 -2.49 -10.78
N ASP A 39 -19.57 -2.75 -10.44
CA ASP A 39 -18.39 -1.95 -10.75
C ASP A 39 -17.24 -2.75 -11.39
N GLY A 40 -17.55 -3.92 -11.97
CA GLY A 40 -16.56 -4.75 -12.63
C GLY A 40 -16.86 -6.25 -12.59
N TYR A 41 -15.86 -7.06 -12.34
CA TYR A 41 -15.94 -8.52 -12.40
C TYR A 41 -15.15 -9.15 -11.26
N LEU A 42 -15.68 -10.24 -10.69
CA LEU A 42 -14.96 -11.11 -9.77
C LEU A 42 -14.62 -12.40 -10.48
N ILE A 43 -13.38 -12.83 -10.41
CA ILE A 43 -12.89 -14.08 -11.02
C ILE A 43 -12.26 -14.93 -9.92
N GLY A 44 -12.66 -16.20 -9.88
CA GLY A 44 -12.09 -17.21 -8.99
C GLY A 44 -11.42 -18.33 -9.79
N GLY A 45 -10.30 -18.79 -9.27
CA GLY A 45 -9.53 -19.87 -9.85
C GLY A 45 -8.39 -20.31 -8.94
N PHE A 46 -7.31 -20.78 -9.51
CA PHE A 46 -6.09 -21.07 -8.76
C PHE A 46 -4.85 -20.49 -9.44
N SER A 47 -3.78 -20.40 -8.68
CA SER A 47 -2.44 -20.09 -9.15
C SER A 47 -1.41 -21.06 -8.54
N THR A 48 -0.37 -21.37 -9.32
CA THR A 48 0.85 -22.02 -8.83
C THR A 48 2.07 -21.10 -8.92
N SER A 49 1.86 -19.87 -9.37
CA SER A 49 2.91 -18.91 -9.65
C SER A 49 3.54 -18.36 -8.38
N PRO A 50 4.87 -18.14 -8.36
CA PRO A 50 5.53 -17.37 -7.34
C PRO A 50 5.13 -15.88 -7.46
N PHE A 51 5.73 -15.02 -6.65
CA PHE A 51 5.53 -13.57 -6.75
C PHE A 51 6.14 -13.03 -8.06
N THR A 52 5.44 -13.24 -9.18
CA THR A 52 5.84 -12.85 -10.54
C THR A 52 4.63 -12.40 -11.36
N GLY A 53 4.87 -11.67 -12.45
CA GLY A 53 3.82 -11.19 -13.33
C GLY A 53 2.84 -10.28 -12.61
N ASP A 54 1.55 -10.63 -12.67
CA ASP A 54 0.47 -9.86 -12.07
C ASP A 54 0.16 -10.24 -10.61
N LEU A 55 0.84 -11.23 -10.05
CA LEU A 55 0.60 -11.67 -8.67
C LEU A 55 1.21 -10.70 -7.66
N TRP A 56 0.40 -10.26 -6.71
CA TRP A 56 0.84 -9.43 -5.58
C TRP A 56 1.30 -10.24 -4.38
N GLN A 57 1.11 -11.55 -4.42
CA GLN A 57 1.46 -12.48 -3.36
C GLN A 57 1.92 -13.80 -3.99
N ALA A 58 2.91 -14.44 -3.42
CA ALA A 58 3.36 -15.75 -3.88
C ALA A 58 2.42 -16.86 -3.41
N THR A 59 2.21 -17.88 -4.24
CA THR A 59 1.65 -19.15 -3.82
C THR A 59 2.71 -20.02 -3.14
N ASN A 60 2.30 -20.91 -2.24
CA ASN A 60 3.19 -21.92 -1.66
C ASN A 60 3.13 -23.27 -2.41
N SER A 61 2.06 -23.46 -3.17
CA SER A 61 1.78 -24.63 -3.99
C SER A 61 0.71 -24.24 -5.00
N LEU A 62 -0.34 -25.02 -5.17
CA LEU A 62 -1.55 -24.63 -5.86
C LEU A 62 -2.50 -24.04 -4.82
N ASP A 63 -2.77 -22.74 -4.92
CA ASP A 63 -3.60 -22.01 -3.98
C ASP A 63 -4.79 -21.34 -4.71
N PHE A 64 -5.89 -21.05 -4.01
CA PHE A 64 -6.99 -20.29 -4.60
C PHE A 64 -6.51 -18.89 -4.98
N TRP A 65 -6.93 -18.41 -6.15
CA TRP A 65 -6.67 -17.04 -6.58
C TRP A 65 -7.98 -16.34 -6.93
N LEU A 66 -8.31 -15.33 -6.15
CA LEU A 66 -9.50 -14.50 -6.35
C LEU A 66 -9.06 -13.12 -6.82
N ILE A 67 -9.68 -12.62 -7.89
CA ILE A 67 -9.30 -11.35 -8.53
C ILE A 67 -10.55 -10.52 -8.79
N LYS A 68 -10.54 -9.25 -8.38
CA LYS A 68 -11.50 -8.25 -8.83
C LYS A 68 -10.90 -7.42 -9.96
N LEU A 69 -11.65 -7.30 -11.04
CA LEU A 69 -11.32 -6.42 -12.16
C LEU A 69 -12.32 -5.27 -12.24
N ASN A 70 -11.88 -4.11 -12.68
CA ASN A 70 -12.74 -3.01 -13.08
C ASN A 70 -13.33 -3.24 -14.51
N ASP A 71 -14.16 -2.31 -14.98
CA ASP A 71 -14.77 -2.37 -16.32
C ASP A 71 -13.77 -2.39 -17.49
N ASP A 72 -12.54 -1.90 -17.27
CA ASP A 72 -11.46 -1.89 -18.27
C ASP A 72 -10.58 -3.14 -18.19
N LEU A 73 -10.96 -4.13 -17.36
CA LEU A 73 -10.27 -5.39 -17.09
C LEU A 73 -8.91 -5.21 -16.38
N ASN A 74 -8.70 -4.12 -15.66
CA ASN A 74 -7.54 -3.95 -14.81
C ASN A 74 -7.82 -4.51 -13.40
N ILE A 75 -6.81 -5.11 -12.79
CA ILE A 75 -6.89 -5.64 -11.43
C ILE A 75 -7.12 -4.48 -10.46
N VAL A 76 -8.21 -4.57 -9.69
CA VAL A 76 -8.52 -3.66 -8.58
C VAL A 76 -7.93 -4.20 -7.29
N TRP A 77 -8.15 -5.48 -7.05
CA TRP A 77 -7.53 -6.24 -5.96
C TRP A 77 -7.44 -7.72 -6.32
N GLN A 78 -6.60 -8.43 -5.60
CA GLN A 78 -6.49 -9.88 -5.71
C GLN A 78 -6.14 -10.50 -4.35
N TYR A 79 -6.46 -11.77 -4.18
CA TYR A 79 -6.18 -12.50 -2.96
C TYR A 79 -5.81 -13.95 -3.27
N ILE A 80 -4.61 -14.36 -2.79
CA ILE A 80 -4.17 -15.75 -2.76
C ILE A 80 -4.61 -16.33 -1.42
N ILE A 81 -5.31 -17.46 -1.46
CA ILE A 81 -5.85 -18.13 -0.26
C ILE A 81 -5.36 -19.56 -0.26
N GLY A 82 -4.54 -19.91 0.70
CA GLY A 82 -3.98 -21.24 0.79
C GLY A 82 -3.15 -21.49 2.03
N GLY A 83 -2.56 -22.68 2.05
CA GLY A 83 -1.69 -23.12 3.12
C GLY A 83 -0.33 -23.57 2.60
N ASN A 84 0.20 -24.65 3.15
CA ASN A 84 1.52 -25.14 2.79
C ASN A 84 1.50 -26.34 1.81
N SER A 85 0.34 -26.67 1.25
CA SER A 85 0.15 -27.77 0.29
C SER A 85 -0.88 -27.34 -0.75
N THR A 86 -1.40 -28.27 -1.51
CA THR A 86 -2.37 -28.02 -2.58
C THR A 86 -3.73 -27.63 -2.03
N ASP A 87 -4.22 -26.48 -2.46
CA ASP A 87 -5.54 -25.94 -2.16
C ASP A 87 -6.29 -25.67 -3.47
N ARG A 88 -7.22 -26.58 -3.84
CA ARG A 88 -7.93 -26.55 -5.12
C ARG A 88 -9.22 -25.76 -5.02
N TYR A 89 -9.29 -24.68 -5.74
CA TYR A 89 -10.52 -23.90 -5.91
C TYR A 89 -11.63 -24.75 -6.53
N CYS A 90 -12.87 -24.55 -6.08
CA CYS A 90 -14.05 -25.15 -6.66
C CYS A 90 -15.05 -24.09 -7.13
N SER A 91 -15.49 -23.20 -6.22
CA SER A 91 -16.51 -22.20 -6.50
C SER A 91 -16.52 -21.10 -5.45
N PHE A 92 -17.08 -19.95 -5.81
CA PHE A 92 -17.49 -18.93 -4.86
C PHE A 92 -18.96 -18.55 -5.06
N ASP A 93 -19.56 -17.89 -4.09
CA ASP A 93 -20.90 -17.30 -4.17
C ASP A 93 -20.91 -15.96 -3.43
N LEU A 94 -21.67 -15.01 -3.95
CA LEU A 94 -21.88 -13.72 -3.33
C LEU A 94 -23.31 -13.62 -2.83
N ASN A 95 -23.48 -13.17 -1.61
CA ASN A 95 -24.80 -12.84 -1.10
C ASN A 95 -25.22 -11.41 -1.44
N ASP A 96 -26.48 -11.06 -1.15
CA ASP A 96 -27.06 -9.73 -1.41
C ASP A 96 -26.32 -8.58 -0.67
N SER A 97 -25.50 -8.90 0.32
CA SER A 97 -24.67 -7.95 1.08
C SER A 97 -23.26 -7.80 0.52
N GLY A 98 -22.92 -8.50 -0.58
CA GLY A 98 -21.58 -8.52 -1.18
C GLY A 98 -20.55 -9.35 -0.41
N GLU A 99 -20.97 -10.15 0.57
CA GLU A 99 -20.08 -11.10 1.24
C GLU A 99 -19.78 -12.28 0.33
N ILE A 100 -18.52 -12.66 0.25
CA ILE A 100 -18.03 -13.75 -0.61
C ILE A 100 -17.83 -15.00 0.26
N VAL A 101 -18.45 -16.11 -0.14
CA VAL A 101 -18.14 -17.43 0.38
C VAL A 101 -17.41 -18.20 -0.70
N ILE A 102 -16.24 -18.76 -0.39
CA ILE A 102 -15.42 -19.51 -1.32
C ILE A 102 -15.20 -20.92 -0.77
N GLY A 103 -15.17 -21.89 -1.65
CA GLY A 103 -14.99 -23.27 -1.29
C GLY A 103 -14.19 -24.08 -2.28
N GLY A 104 -13.57 -25.12 -1.77
CA GLY A 104 -12.77 -26.03 -2.57
C GLY A 104 -12.27 -27.23 -1.74
N GLU A 105 -11.15 -27.77 -2.16
CA GLU A 105 -10.47 -28.86 -1.49
C GLU A 105 -9.09 -28.41 -1.01
N SER A 106 -8.67 -28.90 0.15
CA SER A 106 -7.37 -28.55 0.73
C SER A 106 -6.65 -29.80 1.26
N GLU A 107 -5.36 -29.91 0.90
CA GLU A 107 -4.43 -30.89 1.47
C GLU A 107 -3.52 -30.25 2.54
N SER A 108 -3.67 -28.94 2.77
CA SER A 108 -2.85 -28.19 3.72
C SER A 108 -3.14 -28.58 5.17
N ILE A 109 -2.07 -28.63 5.95
CA ILE A 109 -2.19 -28.63 7.42
C ILE A 109 -2.49 -27.19 7.91
N VAL A 110 -2.56 -26.98 9.22
CA VAL A 110 -2.67 -25.62 9.78
C VAL A 110 -1.46 -24.77 9.36
N SER A 111 -1.67 -23.87 8.42
CA SER A 111 -0.63 -23.02 7.82
C SER A 111 -1.26 -21.97 6.89
N GLY A 112 -0.62 -20.83 6.70
CA GLY A 112 -1.18 -19.75 5.88
C GLY A 112 -2.56 -19.34 6.37
N ASP A 113 -3.54 -19.31 5.46
CA ASP A 113 -4.93 -18.97 5.78
C ASP A 113 -5.71 -20.13 6.41
N LYS A 114 -5.15 -21.34 6.39
CA LYS A 114 -5.83 -22.51 6.91
C LYS A 114 -5.63 -22.65 8.42
N THR A 115 -6.71 -22.54 9.17
CA THR A 115 -6.71 -22.60 10.64
C THR A 115 -7.04 -23.98 11.21
N GLU A 116 -7.52 -24.91 10.36
CA GLU A 116 -7.88 -26.27 10.74
C GLU A 116 -7.12 -27.29 9.89
N ALA A 117 -6.56 -28.31 10.50
CA ALA A 117 -5.85 -29.36 9.78
C ALA A 117 -6.81 -30.30 9.02
N CYS A 118 -6.35 -30.88 7.91
CA CYS A 118 -7.03 -31.99 7.28
C CYS A 118 -7.22 -33.15 8.27
N TYR A 119 -8.35 -33.85 8.14
CA TYR A 119 -8.65 -35.01 9.00
C TYR A 119 -7.57 -36.11 8.92
N VAL A 120 -7.03 -36.30 7.73
CA VAL A 120 -5.90 -37.20 7.48
C VAL A 120 -4.82 -36.45 6.71
N VAL A 121 -3.62 -36.36 7.26
CA VAL A 121 -2.47 -35.72 6.62
C VAL A 121 -2.19 -36.35 5.24
N GLY A 122 -2.04 -35.50 4.22
CA GLY A 122 -1.84 -35.92 2.83
C GLY A 122 -3.09 -36.43 2.14
N LYS A 123 -4.27 -36.08 2.65
CA LYS A 123 -5.56 -36.25 2.02
C LYS A 123 -6.25 -34.91 1.91
N SER A 124 -7.10 -34.78 0.89
CA SER A 124 -7.90 -33.61 0.65
C SER A 124 -9.18 -33.66 1.47
N ASP A 125 -9.51 -32.55 2.10
CA ASP A 125 -10.80 -32.32 2.77
C ASP A 125 -11.48 -31.09 2.14
N TYR A 126 -12.78 -30.95 2.30
CA TYR A 126 -13.49 -29.73 1.92
C TYR A 126 -12.97 -28.57 2.80
N TRP A 127 -12.73 -27.47 2.15
CA TRP A 127 -12.37 -26.23 2.80
C TRP A 127 -13.29 -25.11 2.31
N ALA A 128 -14.04 -24.52 3.22
CA ALA A 128 -14.92 -23.39 2.92
C ALA A 128 -14.59 -22.24 3.86
N LEU A 129 -14.55 -21.05 3.33
CA LEU A 129 -14.29 -19.84 4.08
C LEU A 129 -15.19 -18.71 3.59
N LYS A 130 -15.45 -17.76 4.45
CA LYS A 130 -16.16 -16.54 4.13
C LYS A 130 -15.18 -15.38 4.21
N LEU A 131 -15.08 -14.63 3.14
CA LEU A 131 -14.30 -13.41 3.12
C LEU A 131 -15.09 -12.27 3.78
N ALA A 132 -14.38 -11.37 4.39
CA ALA A 132 -14.94 -10.12 4.85
C ALA A 132 -15.49 -9.29 3.67
N PRO A 133 -16.38 -8.30 3.90
CA PRO A 133 -16.80 -7.37 2.87
C PRO A 133 -15.62 -6.73 2.14
N GLU A 134 -15.85 -6.22 0.93
CA GLU A 134 -14.81 -5.72 0.03
C GLU A 134 -13.89 -4.64 0.65
N ASP A 135 -14.44 -3.82 1.53
CA ASP A 135 -13.71 -2.84 2.34
C ASP A 135 -12.75 -3.49 3.38
N CYS A 136 -12.87 -4.80 3.57
CA CYS A 136 -12.02 -5.63 4.43
C CYS A 136 -11.13 -6.59 3.65
N ILE A 137 -11.06 -6.53 2.32
CA ILE A 137 -10.16 -7.40 1.56
C ILE A 137 -8.72 -6.88 1.68
N PRO A 138 -7.75 -7.76 1.95
CA PRO A 138 -6.38 -7.35 2.13
C PRO A 138 -5.87 -6.53 0.95
N GLN A 139 -5.51 -5.29 1.22
CA GLN A 139 -4.74 -4.44 0.33
C GLN A 139 -3.28 -4.50 0.74
N PRO A 140 -2.33 -4.28 -0.18
CA PRO A 140 -0.96 -4.09 0.25
C PRO A 140 -0.90 -2.91 1.22
N LEU A 141 -0.41 -3.17 2.41
CA LEU A 141 -0.17 -2.17 3.43
C LEU A 141 1.33 -1.93 3.54
N TYR A 142 1.71 -0.70 3.70
CA TYR A 142 3.08 -0.24 3.81
C TYR A 142 3.36 0.19 5.23
N THR A 143 4.59 0.10 5.65
CA THR A 143 4.99 0.53 6.99
C THR A 143 4.66 2.00 7.18
N ASP A 144 4.02 2.32 8.30
CA ASP A 144 3.65 3.66 8.75
C ASP A 144 4.07 3.76 10.22
N PHE A 145 5.30 4.23 10.44
CA PHE A 145 5.95 4.22 11.75
C PHE A 145 5.48 5.36 12.65
N ASP A 146 5.13 6.50 12.08
CA ASP A 146 4.72 7.69 12.83
C ASP A 146 3.21 7.84 12.94
N HIS A 147 2.44 6.95 12.26
CA HIS A 147 0.98 6.86 12.34
C HIS A 147 0.22 8.02 11.71
N ASP A 148 0.76 8.63 10.69
CA ASP A 148 0.16 9.76 9.98
C ASP A 148 -0.77 9.36 8.81
N THR A 149 -0.91 8.04 8.56
CA THR A 149 -1.68 7.41 7.48
C THR A 149 -0.97 7.31 6.13
N TYR A 150 0.25 7.82 6.01
CA TYR A 150 1.12 7.60 4.87
C TYR A 150 2.24 6.64 5.29
N GLY A 151 2.81 5.91 4.37
CA GLY A 151 3.86 4.94 4.65
C GLY A 151 4.94 4.96 3.59
N THR A 152 6.03 4.28 3.86
CA THR A 152 7.16 4.14 2.94
C THR A 152 7.13 2.83 2.19
N ASN A 153 7.63 2.85 0.95
CA ASN A 153 7.91 1.64 0.18
C ASN A 153 9.29 1.08 0.57
N ASP A 154 9.41 0.61 1.80
CA ASP A 154 10.63 -0.02 2.33
C ASP A 154 10.78 -1.51 1.93
N GLY A 155 9.84 -2.01 1.11
CA GLY A 155 9.79 -3.39 0.67
C GLY A 155 9.13 -4.35 1.67
N VAL A 156 8.56 -3.84 2.75
CA VAL A 156 7.78 -4.64 3.71
C VAL A 156 6.30 -4.39 3.46
N THR A 157 5.62 -5.36 2.87
CA THR A 157 4.17 -5.32 2.68
C THR A 157 3.48 -6.19 3.71
N TYR A 158 2.51 -5.61 4.42
CA TYR A 158 1.61 -6.33 5.32
C TYR A 158 0.26 -6.52 4.62
N TRP A 159 -0.30 -7.73 4.75
CA TRP A 159 -1.59 -8.08 4.15
C TRP A 159 -2.63 -8.23 5.26
N ASN A 160 -3.22 -7.14 5.72
CA ASN A 160 -4.42 -7.22 6.57
C ASN A 160 -5.14 -5.87 6.76
N ALA A 161 -5.97 -5.49 5.81
CA ALA A 161 -6.73 -4.23 5.87
C ALA A 161 -7.93 -4.26 6.82
N CYS A 162 -8.29 -5.42 7.41
CA CYS A 162 -9.47 -5.56 8.26
C CYS A 162 -9.20 -5.33 9.75
N VAL A 163 -7.96 -5.23 10.14
CA VAL A 163 -7.55 -4.86 11.49
C VAL A 163 -6.84 -3.52 11.38
N GLY A 164 -7.41 -2.50 11.95
CA GLY A 164 -6.73 -1.20 12.05
C GLY A 164 -5.38 -1.40 12.75
N THR A 165 -4.39 -1.74 11.98
CA THR A 165 -3.00 -1.77 12.42
C THR A 165 -2.52 -0.34 12.33
N SER A 166 -2.36 0.28 13.47
CA SER A 166 -1.82 1.64 13.58
C SER A 166 -0.39 1.80 13.06
N TYR A 167 0.14 0.84 12.33
CA TYR A 167 1.49 0.82 11.77
C TYR A 167 1.50 0.51 10.28
N ALA A 168 0.37 0.67 9.58
CA ALA A 168 0.27 0.29 8.18
C ALA A 168 -0.64 1.22 7.40
N SER A 169 -0.14 1.74 6.29
CA SER A 169 -0.81 2.64 5.36
C SER A 169 -1.13 1.97 4.02
N LEU A 170 -2.15 2.47 3.34
CA LEU A 170 -2.44 2.17 1.92
C LEU A 170 -1.58 3.00 0.95
N PHE A 171 -0.86 4.00 1.45
CA PHE A 171 -0.08 4.94 0.65
C PHE A 171 1.42 4.75 0.89
N THR A 172 2.23 4.83 -0.17
CA THR A 172 3.69 4.65 -0.14
C THR A 172 4.46 5.93 -0.36
N THR A 173 3.82 7.06 -0.19
CA THR A 173 4.35 8.35 -0.66
C THR A 173 4.94 9.20 0.46
N ASP A 174 5.05 8.64 1.66
CA ASP A 174 5.72 9.30 2.77
C ASP A 174 7.22 9.40 2.52
N CYS A 175 7.76 10.60 2.64
CA CYS A 175 9.18 10.88 2.49
C CYS A 175 9.94 10.89 3.83
N ASN A 176 9.24 10.80 4.96
CA ASN A 176 9.85 10.72 6.28
C ASN A 176 8.97 10.01 7.34
N ASP A 177 8.80 8.72 7.21
CA ASP A 177 8.04 7.77 8.05
C ASP A 177 8.48 7.72 9.55
N ASN A 178 9.08 8.77 10.04
CA ASN A 178 9.42 8.96 11.46
C ASN A 178 8.94 10.32 11.99
N ASN A 179 8.19 11.08 11.20
CA ASN A 179 7.73 12.41 11.57
C ASN A 179 6.37 12.71 10.94
N ASP A 180 5.32 12.56 11.70
CA ASP A 180 3.91 12.79 11.37
C ASP A 180 3.57 14.20 10.82
N LEU A 181 4.52 15.11 10.79
CA LEU A 181 4.41 16.44 10.20
C LEU A 181 5.01 16.54 8.79
N ILE A 182 5.55 15.43 8.25
CA ILE A 182 6.17 15.35 6.91
C ILE A 182 5.53 14.19 6.15
N ASN A 183 4.50 14.49 5.35
CA ASN A 183 3.78 13.55 4.52
C ASN A 183 3.00 14.27 3.41
N PRO A 184 2.53 13.58 2.35
CA PRO A 184 1.82 14.21 1.23
C PRO A 184 0.51 14.94 1.57
N GLY A 185 0.01 14.78 2.77
CA GLY A 185 -1.18 15.48 3.28
C GLY A 185 -0.88 16.82 3.95
N GLN A 186 0.39 17.14 4.16
CA GLN A 186 0.83 18.36 4.82
C GLN A 186 0.94 19.53 3.84
N ILE A 187 1.13 20.72 4.40
CA ILE A 187 1.46 21.94 3.67
C ILE A 187 2.88 22.31 4.07
N ASP A 188 3.70 22.73 3.14
CA ASP A 188 5.03 23.19 3.45
C ASP A 188 5.03 24.37 4.41
N ILE A 189 5.93 24.34 5.35
CA ILE A 189 6.23 25.44 6.26
C ILE A 189 7.71 25.77 6.14
N CYS A 190 8.09 27.04 6.32
CA CYS A 190 9.45 27.50 6.16
C CYS A 190 10.39 26.97 7.27
N ASP A 191 10.75 25.70 7.23
CA ASP A 191 11.63 25.06 8.19
C ASP A 191 12.85 24.34 7.57
N GLY A 192 12.91 24.35 6.23
CA GLY A 192 13.99 23.73 5.46
C GLY A 192 13.78 22.25 5.17
N PHE A 193 12.56 21.73 5.40
CA PHE A 193 12.14 20.39 5.03
C PHE A 193 11.05 20.46 3.96
N ASP A 194 10.95 19.44 3.13
CA ASP A 194 9.85 19.17 2.21
C ASP A 194 8.74 18.49 3.03
N ASN A 195 7.81 19.29 3.60
CA ASN A 195 6.80 18.75 4.50
C ASN A 195 5.69 18.03 3.75
N ASN A 196 5.44 18.35 2.48
CA ASN A 196 4.38 17.77 1.66
C ASN A 196 4.84 16.67 0.70
N CYS A 197 6.14 16.30 0.75
CA CYS A 197 6.75 15.27 -0.09
C CYS A 197 6.60 15.52 -1.60
N SER A 198 6.57 16.78 -2.03
CA SER A 198 6.45 17.16 -3.45
C SER A 198 7.74 16.99 -4.22
N GLY A 199 8.88 16.97 -3.53
CA GLY A 199 10.24 16.92 -4.06
C GLY A 199 10.94 18.28 -4.10
N ASP A 200 10.23 19.36 -3.81
CA ASP A 200 10.79 20.71 -3.62
C ASP A 200 10.74 21.04 -2.12
N ILE A 201 11.56 21.94 -1.66
CA ILE A 201 11.64 22.33 -0.23
C ILE A 201 11.04 23.72 -0.07
N ASP A 202 10.13 23.89 0.88
CA ASP A 202 9.52 25.19 1.22
C ASP A 202 8.84 25.89 0.00
N GLU A 203 8.28 25.14 -0.97
CA GLU A 203 7.60 25.73 -2.11
C GLU A 203 6.21 26.27 -1.75
N ASP A 204 5.63 27.07 -2.63
CA ASP A 204 4.30 27.72 -2.49
C ASP A 204 4.13 28.65 -1.28
N ILE A 205 5.19 28.92 -0.54
CA ILE A 205 5.18 29.82 0.59
C ILE A 205 5.67 31.20 0.16
N VAL A 206 4.77 32.18 0.18
CA VAL A 206 4.98 33.55 -0.35
C VAL A 206 6.02 34.38 0.41
N ASP A 207 6.65 33.88 1.43
CA ASP A 207 7.77 34.53 2.11
C ASP A 207 8.37 33.61 3.15
N CYS A 208 9.18 32.62 2.72
CA CYS A 208 10.11 31.93 3.62
C CYS A 208 11.25 32.86 4.08
N ASN A 209 10.88 33.95 4.69
CA ASN A 209 11.87 34.81 5.35
C ASN A 209 11.86 34.54 6.86
N PRO A 210 12.85 33.85 7.42
CA PRO A 210 12.94 33.53 8.85
C PRO A 210 13.05 34.75 9.75
N GLY A 211 12.55 35.89 9.30
CA GLY A 211 12.76 37.17 9.93
C GLY A 211 14.12 37.79 9.55
N PRO A 212 14.45 38.97 10.07
CA PRO A 212 15.75 39.59 9.79
C PRO A 212 16.85 38.68 10.32
N GLY A 213 17.60 38.08 9.38
CA GLY A 213 18.77 37.27 9.72
C GLY A 213 19.82 38.11 10.43
N ILE A 214 20.72 37.45 11.19
CA ILE A 214 21.88 38.12 11.76
C ILE A 214 22.84 38.47 10.61
N GLU A 215 22.86 39.73 10.19
CA GLU A 215 23.73 40.18 9.10
C GLU A 215 25.22 40.18 9.55
N PHE A 216 25.46 40.48 10.82
CA PHE A 216 26.78 40.35 11.41
C PHE A 216 26.70 40.12 12.93
N GLN A 217 27.71 39.50 13.50
CA GLN A 217 27.93 39.41 14.95
C GLN A 217 29.39 39.65 15.27
N ASN A 218 29.65 40.34 16.37
CA ASN A 218 30.99 40.57 16.86
C ASN A 218 30.98 40.55 18.37
N THR A 219 31.98 39.92 18.96
CA THR A 219 32.21 39.95 20.42
C THR A 219 33.27 40.97 20.72
N ILE A 220 32.88 42.00 21.48
CA ILE A 220 33.76 43.11 21.90
C ILE A 220 33.86 43.09 23.40
N GLY A 221 35.05 42.89 23.92
CA GLY A 221 35.29 42.83 25.36
C GLY A 221 36.75 42.52 25.70
N GLY A 222 37.07 42.52 27.00
CA GLY A 222 38.42 42.32 27.51
C GLY A 222 38.51 41.11 28.45
N TYR A 223 39.47 41.17 29.40
CA TYR A 223 39.69 40.09 30.37
C TYR A 223 38.76 40.15 31.61
N ARG A 224 37.84 41.11 31.64
CA ARG A 224 36.89 41.30 32.74
C ARG A 224 35.48 41.32 32.20
N ASP A 225 34.51 41.33 33.09
CA ASP A 225 33.10 41.44 32.73
C ASP A 225 32.85 42.79 32.03
N ASP A 226 32.31 42.76 30.84
CA ASP A 226 31.96 43.91 30.02
C ASP A 226 30.44 43.91 29.84
N TYR A 227 29.81 45.06 30.13
CA TYR A 227 28.35 45.20 30.09
C TYR A 227 27.96 46.26 29.06
N LEU A 228 27.17 45.87 28.05
CA LEU A 228 26.56 46.82 27.10
C LEU A 228 25.35 47.49 27.77
N GLN A 229 25.31 48.80 27.79
CA GLN A 229 24.20 49.56 28.39
C GLN A 229 23.32 50.24 27.33
N THR A 230 23.88 50.60 26.18
CA THR A 230 23.13 51.30 25.14
C THR A 230 23.67 51.01 23.74
N ILE A 231 22.76 51.10 22.75
CA ILE A 231 23.11 51.03 21.35
C ILE A 231 22.32 52.13 20.61
N ALA A 232 22.91 52.77 19.63
CA ALA A 232 22.24 53.72 18.76
C ALA A 232 22.72 53.61 17.32
N ASN A 233 21.86 53.95 16.36
CA ASN A 233 22.23 54.02 14.96
C ASN A 233 22.94 55.33 14.66
N THR A 234 23.94 55.32 13.79
CA THR A 234 24.64 56.49 13.30
C THR A 234 24.06 56.91 11.94
N SER A 235 24.26 58.16 11.55
CA SER A 235 23.66 58.72 10.32
C SER A 235 24.30 58.17 9.04
N ASP A 236 25.39 57.45 9.11
CA ASP A 236 26.07 56.78 8.01
C ASP A 236 25.66 55.29 7.86
N GLY A 237 24.65 54.83 8.61
CA GLY A 237 24.18 53.46 8.59
C GLY A 237 24.93 52.51 9.50
N GLY A 238 25.85 53.00 10.33
CA GLY A 238 26.56 52.22 11.35
C GLY A 238 25.83 52.20 12.69
N HIS A 239 26.48 51.61 13.68
CA HIS A 239 25.98 51.49 15.05
C HIS A 239 27.03 51.93 16.05
N ILE A 240 26.64 52.61 17.11
CA ILE A 240 27.47 52.95 18.24
C ILE A 240 26.98 52.23 19.51
N LEU A 241 27.90 51.64 20.23
CA LEU A 241 27.63 50.89 21.45
C LEU A 241 28.32 51.60 22.62
N GLY A 242 27.70 51.64 23.79
CA GLY A 242 28.22 52.19 25.01
C GLY A 242 27.91 51.31 26.22
N GLY A 243 28.94 51.11 27.08
CA GLY A 243 28.82 50.30 28.28
C GLY A 243 29.91 50.65 29.30
#